data_0c1fb87b369108aabe8f80a365060255
#
_entry.id   0c1fb87b369108aabe8f80a365060255
#
_cell.length_a   1.000
_cell.length_b   1.000
_cell.length_c   1.000
_cell.angle_alpha   90.00
_cell.angle_beta   90.00
_cell.angle_gamma   90.00
#
_symmetry.space_group_name_H-M   'P 1'
#
loop_
_entity.id
_entity.type
_entity.pdbx_description
1 polymer ?
#
loop_
_entity_poly.entity_id
_entity_poly.type
_entity_poly.pdbx_seq_one_letter_code
_entity_poly.pdbx_strand_id
1 'polypeptide(L)'
;MNKRERVYAAMQGRPVDRLPISMWRHFHKQDQEPDQLAQATLDFYRRYDLDLIKVTPSGLYAIEDWGAAIRYSNDDNTPHRLRRPVVDDPEDWRELAALSVEQGALGRELQAIAAIRDELGKDDAPVLMTLFSPLTLAFKLAGDEVQQHVREHPEDVHFGLATIAETTARFGGAALAAGADGVFFATQLARSSLLTAEEYQEFGERYDLIVLEYLTSQTDLVVLHLHGDGVFFDLVNNYPVTAVSWHDRETSPSLREASTRTGKALMAGLDPELLENGSPEEIAQQAQDAQRQTGGIGLILAPACVIPPEAPEENLQAVVEAMRI
;
A
#
# COMPACT_ATOMS: atom_id res chain seq x y z
N MET A 1 21.13 4.01 15.33
CA MET A 1 20.34 2.84 14.89
C MET A 1 20.62 2.55 13.41
N ASN A 2 20.65 1.26 12.98
CA ASN A 2 20.57 0.95 11.57
C ASN A 2 19.11 1.15 11.06
N LYS A 3 18.87 1.04 9.75
CA LYS A 3 17.56 1.30 9.14
C LYS A 3 16.48 0.36 9.68
N ARG A 4 16.76 -0.93 9.72
CA ARG A 4 15.86 -1.96 10.23
C ARG A 4 15.49 -1.72 11.71
N GLU A 5 16.48 -1.48 12.58
CA GLU A 5 16.24 -1.17 14.00
C GLU A 5 15.36 0.06 14.17
N ARG A 6 15.58 1.10 13.36
CA ARG A 6 14.81 2.35 13.42
C ARG A 6 13.35 2.15 13.02
N VAL A 7 13.09 1.42 11.93
CA VAL A 7 11.73 1.11 11.49
C VAL A 7 10.99 0.29 12.55
N TYR A 8 11.58 -0.81 13.04
CA TYR A 8 10.93 -1.64 14.05
C TYR A 8 10.75 -0.91 15.40
N ALA A 9 11.67 -0.03 15.78
CA ALA A 9 11.50 0.80 16.97
C ALA A 9 10.31 1.77 16.81
N ALA A 10 10.20 2.44 15.66
CA ALA A 10 9.06 3.30 15.35
C ALA A 10 7.73 2.52 15.33
N MET A 11 7.70 1.35 14.70
CA MET A 11 6.51 0.47 14.68
C MET A 11 6.05 0.05 16.08
N GLN A 12 6.97 -0.04 17.04
CA GLN A 12 6.69 -0.41 18.43
C GLN A 12 6.48 0.80 19.35
N GLY A 13 6.36 2.02 18.80
CA GLY A 13 6.22 3.23 19.61
C GLY A 13 7.42 3.53 20.51
N ARG A 14 8.60 3.02 20.17
CA ARG A 14 9.85 3.27 20.91
C ARG A 14 10.58 4.50 20.36
N PRO A 15 11.35 5.21 21.20
CA PRO A 15 12.18 6.32 20.74
C PRO A 15 13.19 5.88 19.66
N VAL A 16 13.40 6.75 18.69
CA VAL A 16 14.33 6.57 17.58
C VAL A 16 15.36 7.71 17.54
N ASP A 17 16.51 7.47 16.92
CA ASP A 17 17.56 8.50 16.74
C ASP A 17 17.13 9.61 15.77
N ARG A 18 16.30 9.27 14.78
CA ARG A 18 15.55 10.17 13.89
C ARG A 18 14.32 9.44 13.38
N LEU A 19 13.33 10.14 12.84
CA LEU A 19 12.20 9.47 12.19
C LEU A 19 12.67 8.61 11.01
N PRO A 20 12.20 7.35 10.89
CA PRO A 20 12.39 6.60 9.68
C PRO A 20 11.58 7.22 8.54
N ILE A 21 12.14 7.16 7.32
CA ILE A 21 11.55 7.72 6.10
C ILE A 21 11.26 6.59 5.13
N SER A 22 10.07 6.60 4.56
CA SER A 22 9.69 5.78 3.42
C SER A 22 9.03 6.65 2.35
N MET A 23 9.46 6.50 1.12
CA MET A 23 8.85 7.17 -0.04
C MET A 23 8.71 6.17 -1.17
N TRP A 24 7.68 6.35 -2.01
CA TRP A 24 7.41 5.44 -3.13
C TRP A 24 6.68 6.13 -4.28
N ARG A 25 6.90 5.60 -5.48
CA ARG A 25 6.20 6.01 -6.70
C ARG A 25 6.04 4.80 -7.62
N HIS A 26 5.21 4.92 -8.65
CA HIS A 26 5.18 3.95 -9.74
C HIS A 26 6.36 4.13 -10.70
N PHE A 27 6.75 3.03 -11.33
CA PHE A 27 7.77 2.93 -12.37
C PHE A 27 7.14 2.24 -13.59
N HIS A 28 6.20 2.91 -14.26
CA HIS A 28 5.37 2.29 -15.29
C HIS A 28 6.15 1.73 -16.49
N LYS A 29 7.35 2.25 -16.75
CA LYS A 29 8.23 1.70 -17.79
C LYS A 29 8.92 0.40 -17.37
N GLN A 30 9.11 0.19 -16.08
CA GLN A 30 9.90 -0.90 -15.52
C GLN A 30 9.05 -1.98 -14.84
N ASP A 31 7.80 -1.68 -14.45
CA ASP A 31 6.97 -2.53 -13.60
C ASP A 31 6.43 -3.80 -14.29
N GLN A 32 6.70 -3.98 -15.58
CA GLN A 32 6.35 -5.20 -16.31
C GLN A 32 7.47 -6.25 -16.35
N GLU A 33 8.69 -5.87 -15.93
CA GLU A 33 9.86 -6.74 -15.89
C GLU A 33 10.41 -6.79 -14.46
N PRO A 34 10.50 -7.95 -13.81
CA PRO A 34 10.83 -8.06 -12.40
C PRO A 34 12.19 -7.45 -12.04
N ASP A 35 13.24 -7.69 -12.84
CA ASP A 35 14.56 -7.15 -12.60
C ASP A 35 14.59 -5.61 -12.78
N GLN A 36 13.81 -5.09 -13.70
CA GLN A 36 13.73 -3.64 -13.93
C GLN A 36 12.97 -2.94 -12.80
N LEU A 37 11.87 -3.52 -12.31
CA LEU A 37 11.15 -3.01 -11.15
C LEU A 37 12.03 -3.05 -9.90
N ALA A 38 12.74 -4.14 -9.68
CA ALA A 38 13.68 -4.29 -8.58
C ALA A 38 14.78 -3.22 -8.63
N GLN A 39 15.42 -3.03 -9.79
CA GLN A 39 16.47 -2.04 -9.95
C GLN A 39 15.96 -0.62 -9.75
N ALA A 40 14.82 -0.26 -10.35
CA ALA A 40 14.22 1.08 -10.18
C ALA A 40 13.85 1.37 -8.71
N THR A 41 13.31 0.37 -8.00
CA THR A 41 13.00 0.45 -6.57
C THR A 41 14.27 0.67 -5.74
N LEU A 42 15.32 -0.09 -6.01
CA LEU A 42 16.60 0.01 -5.29
C LEU A 42 17.33 1.33 -5.58
N ASP A 43 17.30 1.81 -6.81
CA ASP A 43 17.90 3.09 -7.20
C ASP A 43 17.18 4.25 -6.48
N PHE A 44 15.86 4.21 -6.40
CA PHE A 44 15.08 5.19 -5.66
C PHE A 44 15.37 5.13 -4.15
N TYR A 45 15.40 3.94 -3.58
CA TYR A 45 15.78 3.71 -2.18
C TYR A 45 17.17 4.27 -1.85
N ARG A 46 18.16 3.98 -2.67
CA ARG A 46 19.55 4.44 -2.47
C ARG A 46 19.71 5.94 -2.66
N ARG A 47 19.03 6.51 -3.65
CA ARG A 47 19.08 7.95 -3.96
C ARG A 47 18.66 8.81 -2.77
N TYR A 48 17.61 8.40 -2.07
CA TYR A 48 17.06 9.15 -0.94
C TYR A 48 17.45 8.56 0.42
N ASP A 49 18.28 7.52 0.45
CA ASP A 49 18.73 6.82 1.68
C ASP A 49 17.54 6.50 2.62
N LEU A 50 16.50 5.88 2.07
CA LEU A 50 15.27 5.56 2.77
C LEU A 50 15.50 4.49 3.85
N ASP A 51 14.63 4.43 4.86
CA ASP A 51 14.70 3.45 5.93
C ASP A 51 13.80 2.22 5.69
N LEU A 52 12.80 2.35 4.85
CA LEU A 52 11.81 1.32 4.54
C LEU A 52 11.51 1.35 3.03
N ILE A 53 11.53 0.20 2.41
CA ILE A 53 11.14 0.03 1.01
C ILE A 53 9.70 -0.44 0.93
N LYS A 54 8.89 0.26 0.18
CA LYS A 54 7.56 -0.19 -0.25
C LYS A 54 7.63 -0.51 -1.74
N VAL A 55 7.59 -1.78 -2.10
CA VAL A 55 7.51 -2.20 -3.51
C VAL A 55 6.17 -1.78 -4.08
N THR A 56 6.22 -1.04 -5.19
CA THR A 56 5.03 -0.45 -5.82
C THR A 56 4.91 -0.99 -7.24
N PRO A 57 4.29 -2.16 -7.44
CA PRO A 57 4.04 -2.72 -8.76
C PRO A 57 2.98 -1.91 -9.52
N SER A 58 2.66 -2.34 -10.73
CA SER A 58 1.49 -1.84 -11.46
C SER A 58 0.24 -1.85 -10.57
N GLY A 59 -0.57 -0.80 -10.62
CA GLY A 59 -1.84 -0.78 -9.88
C GLY A 59 -2.85 -1.85 -10.29
N LEU A 60 -2.56 -2.59 -11.39
CA LEU A 60 -3.44 -3.61 -11.96
C LEU A 60 -2.82 -5.02 -11.91
N TYR A 61 -1.60 -5.19 -11.39
CA TYR A 61 -0.87 -6.46 -11.41
C TYR A 61 -1.72 -7.63 -10.88
N ALA A 62 -2.46 -7.40 -9.81
CA ALA A 62 -3.16 -8.46 -9.09
C ALA A 62 -4.42 -8.97 -9.79
N ILE A 63 -4.86 -8.30 -10.88
CA ILE A 63 -6.03 -8.73 -11.67
C ILE A 63 -5.67 -9.27 -13.05
N GLU A 64 -4.40 -9.18 -13.45
CA GLU A 64 -3.94 -9.63 -14.78
C GLU A 64 -4.28 -11.09 -15.05
N ASP A 65 -3.98 -11.94 -14.07
CA ASP A 65 -4.11 -13.40 -14.23
C ASP A 65 -5.57 -13.89 -14.19
N TRP A 66 -6.54 -13.03 -13.81
CA TRP A 66 -7.98 -13.25 -14.04
C TRP A 66 -8.43 -12.82 -15.45
N GLY A 67 -7.49 -12.52 -16.35
CA GLY A 67 -7.78 -12.20 -17.74
C GLY A 67 -8.02 -10.72 -18.01
N ALA A 68 -7.61 -9.83 -17.13
CA ALA A 68 -7.73 -8.39 -17.31
C ALA A 68 -6.94 -7.92 -18.54
N ALA A 69 -7.65 -7.34 -19.53
CA ALA A 69 -7.03 -6.77 -20.71
C ALA A 69 -6.46 -5.39 -20.39
N ILE A 70 -5.16 -5.30 -20.17
CA ILE A 70 -4.48 -4.07 -19.76
C ILE A 70 -3.79 -3.41 -20.96
N ARG A 71 -3.93 -2.09 -21.05
CA ARG A 71 -3.12 -1.24 -21.91
C ARG A 71 -1.96 -0.70 -21.09
N TYR A 72 -0.79 -1.28 -21.29
CA TYR A 72 0.44 -0.81 -20.65
C TYR A 72 0.91 0.52 -21.23
N SER A 73 1.44 1.37 -20.38
CA SER A 73 2.07 2.63 -20.76
C SER A 73 3.59 2.44 -20.85
N ASN A 74 4.20 3.15 -21.78
CA ASN A 74 5.66 3.30 -21.87
C ASN A 74 6.11 4.67 -21.33
N ASP A 75 5.29 5.31 -20.51
CA ASP A 75 5.53 6.62 -19.93
C ASP A 75 5.24 6.56 -18.42
N ASP A 76 6.21 6.98 -17.59
CA ASP A 76 6.07 6.97 -16.13
C ASP A 76 4.98 7.92 -15.62
N ASN A 77 4.65 8.96 -16.39
CA ASN A 77 3.60 9.93 -16.06
C ASN A 77 2.19 9.46 -16.44
N THR A 78 2.09 8.33 -17.12
CA THR A 78 0.80 7.79 -17.59
C THR A 78 0.55 6.41 -16.98
N PRO A 79 -0.47 6.24 -16.13
CA PRO A 79 -0.76 4.94 -15.54
C PRO A 79 -1.26 3.93 -16.58
N HIS A 80 -1.02 2.65 -16.32
CA HIS A 80 -1.64 1.55 -17.06
C HIS A 80 -3.16 1.61 -16.93
N ARG A 81 -3.88 1.16 -17.93
CA ARG A 81 -5.35 1.24 -17.97
C ARG A 81 -5.98 -0.10 -18.30
N LEU A 82 -6.98 -0.49 -17.54
CA LEU A 82 -7.88 -1.56 -17.90
C LEU A 82 -8.68 -1.16 -19.16
N ARG A 83 -8.81 -2.06 -20.14
CA ARG A 83 -9.57 -1.81 -21.38
C ARG A 83 -11.05 -2.08 -21.21
N ARG A 84 -11.39 -3.08 -20.41
CA ARG A 84 -12.76 -3.46 -20.07
C ARG A 84 -12.74 -4.20 -18.73
N PRO A 85 -13.83 -4.19 -17.98
CA PRO A 85 -13.99 -5.04 -16.80
C PRO A 85 -13.74 -6.52 -17.12
N VAL A 86 -13.38 -7.30 -16.11
CA VAL A 86 -13.32 -8.76 -16.17
C VAL A 86 -14.68 -9.34 -15.76
N VAL A 87 -15.32 -8.68 -14.79
CA VAL A 87 -16.64 -8.97 -14.30
C VAL A 87 -17.58 -7.89 -14.85
N ASP A 88 -18.38 -8.24 -15.84
CA ASP A 88 -19.41 -7.37 -16.43
C ASP A 88 -20.80 -7.69 -15.86
N ASP A 89 -21.13 -8.98 -15.78
CA ASP A 89 -22.40 -9.48 -15.25
C ASP A 89 -22.21 -10.09 -13.83
N PRO A 90 -23.24 -10.05 -12.96
CA PRO A 90 -23.12 -10.59 -11.60
C PRO A 90 -22.71 -12.07 -11.53
N GLU A 91 -23.11 -12.88 -12.51
CA GLU A 91 -22.76 -14.30 -12.58
C GLU A 91 -21.27 -14.54 -12.79
N ASP A 92 -20.54 -13.58 -13.40
CA ASP A 92 -19.10 -13.67 -13.65
C ASP A 92 -18.29 -13.80 -12.34
N TRP A 93 -18.82 -13.31 -11.22
CA TRP A 93 -18.19 -13.49 -9.90
C TRP A 93 -17.97 -14.96 -9.55
N ARG A 94 -18.84 -15.85 -10.01
CA ARG A 94 -18.76 -17.29 -9.76
C ARG A 94 -17.78 -18.02 -10.68
N GLU A 95 -17.37 -17.37 -11.76
CA GLU A 95 -16.39 -17.92 -12.71
C GLU A 95 -14.94 -17.64 -12.29
N LEU A 96 -14.73 -16.75 -11.32
CA LEU A 96 -13.41 -16.49 -10.77
C LEU A 96 -12.85 -17.74 -10.08
N ALA A 97 -11.67 -18.18 -10.48
CA ALA A 97 -10.94 -19.28 -9.86
C ALA A 97 -9.74 -18.75 -9.04
N ALA A 98 -9.40 -19.46 -7.97
CA ALA A 98 -8.19 -19.15 -7.21
C ALA A 98 -6.94 -19.28 -8.11
N LEU A 99 -6.08 -18.24 -8.12
CA LEU A 99 -4.93 -18.19 -9.00
C LEU A 99 -3.73 -18.96 -8.44
N SER A 100 -2.86 -19.45 -9.36
CA SER A 100 -1.50 -19.85 -9.00
C SER A 100 -0.67 -18.60 -8.76
N VAL A 101 -0.16 -18.43 -7.53
CA VAL A 101 0.60 -17.21 -7.16
C VAL A 101 2.05 -17.21 -7.63
N GLU A 102 2.57 -18.36 -8.10
CA GLU A 102 3.96 -18.52 -8.55
C GLU A 102 4.14 -18.27 -10.05
N GLN A 103 3.06 -17.98 -10.76
CA GLN A 103 3.05 -17.82 -12.22
C GLN A 103 2.42 -16.48 -12.61
N GLY A 104 2.50 -16.14 -13.90
CA GLY A 104 1.87 -14.94 -14.43
C GLY A 104 2.35 -13.64 -13.79
N ALA A 105 1.45 -12.70 -13.64
CA ALA A 105 1.75 -11.41 -13.05
C ALA A 105 2.09 -11.51 -11.56
N LEU A 106 1.40 -12.37 -10.81
CA LEU A 106 1.72 -12.61 -9.40
C LEU A 106 3.13 -13.17 -9.25
N GLY A 107 3.51 -14.18 -10.05
CA GLY A 107 4.87 -14.75 -10.06
C GLY A 107 5.95 -13.72 -10.45
N ARG A 108 5.64 -12.81 -11.37
CA ARG A 108 6.52 -11.68 -11.75
C ARG A 108 6.85 -10.81 -10.53
N GLU A 109 5.86 -10.47 -9.73
CA GLU A 109 6.07 -9.63 -8.55
C GLU A 109 6.88 -10.36 -7.46
N LEU A 110 6.71 -11.68 -7.30
CA LEU A 110 7.55 -12.47 -6.39
C LEU A 110 9.03 -12.47 -6.83
N GLN A 111 9.31 -12.54 -8.13
CA GLN A 111 10.66 -12.44 -8.66
C GLN A 111 11.27 -11.06 -8.38
N ALA A 112 10.51 -9.98 -8.53
CA ALA A 112 11.00 -8.63 -8.21
C ALA A 112 11.35 -8.50 -6.71
N ILE A 113 10.54 -9.06 -5.81
CA ILE A 113 10.84 -9.06 -4.36
C ILE A 113 12.12 -9.84 -4.08
N ALA A 114 12.27 -11.03 -4.66
CA ALA A 114 13.47 -11.86 -4.49
C ALA A 114 14.73 -11.13 -4.97
N ALA A 115 14.67 -10.47 -6.15
CA ALA A 115 15.78 -9.69 -6.68
C ALA A 115 16.15 -8.50 -5.76
N ILE A 116 15.16 -7.78 -5.22
CA ILE A 116 15.40 -6.71 -4.24
C ILE A 116 16.10 -7.27 -2.99
N ARG A 117 15.61 -8.39 -2.46
CA ARG A 117 16.15 -8.98 -1.23
C ARG A 117 17.57 -9.53 -1.42
N ASP A 118 17.86 -10.17 -2.55
CA ASP A 118 19.16 -10.70 -2.87
C ASP A 118 20.22 -9.59 -2.94
N GLU A 119 19.88 -8.44 -3.46
CA GLU A 119 20.80 -7.30 -3.58
C GLU A 119 20.97 -6.51 -2.26
N LEU A 120 19.92 -6.37 -1.45
CA LEU A 120 19.97 -5.67 -0.16
C LEU A 120 20.63 -6.51 0.95
N GLY A 121 20.43 -7.84 0.92
CA GLY A 121 20.71 -8.69 2.06
C GLY A 121 19.66 -8.56 3.19
N LYS A 122 19.76 -9.40 4.21
CA LYS A 122 18.74 -9.53 5.25
C LYS A 122 18.75 -8.42 6.31
N ASP A 123 19.90 -7.80 6.51
CA ASP A 123 20.12 -6.85 7.62
C ASP A 123 19.91 -5.38 7.22
N ASP A 124 19.64 -5.11 5.96
CA ASP A 124 19.34 -3.78 5.45
C ASP A 124 17.86 -3.38 5.70
N ALA A 125 17.38 -2.37 5.01
CA ALA A 125 16.02 -1.85 5.17
C ALA A 125 14.96 -2.95 5.04
N PRO A 126 13.88 -2.90 5.85
CA PRO A 126 12.72 -3.77 5.62
C PRO A 126 12.06 -3.48 4.28
N VAL A 127 11.45 -4.52 3.71
CA VAL A 127 10.75 -4.47 2.41
C VAL A 127 9.28 -4.84 2.63
N LEU A 128 8.38 -3.97 2.22
CA LEU A 128 6.93 -4.21 2.18
C LEU A 128 6.48 -4.52 0.75
N MET A 129 5.71 -5.60 0.59
CA MET A 129 4.95 -5.81 -0.64
C MET A 129 3.60 -5.11 -0.58
N THR A 130 3.23 -4.42 -1.65
CA THR A 130 1.89 -3.82 -1.76
C THR A 130 0.87 -4.88 -2.14
N LEU A 131 -0.13 -5.08 -1.28
CA LEU A 131 -1.31 -5.90 -1.54
C LEU A 131 -2.55 -5.01 -1.60
N PHE A 132 -3.46 -5.32 -2.49
CA PHE A 132 -4.79 -4.70 -2.47
C PHE A 132 -5.78 -5.58 -1.71
N SER A 133 -6.68 -4.95 -0.96
CA SER A 133 -7.76 -5.64 -0.26
C SER A 133 -8.69 -6.38 -1.24
N PRO A 134 -9.35 -7.47 -0.83
CA PRO A 134 -10.24 -8.22 -1.71
C PRO A 134 -11.32 -7.36 -2.38
N LEU A 135 -11.95 -6.46 -1.64
CA LEU A 135 -12.97 -5.57 -2.21
C LEU A 135 -12.35 -4.52 -3.16
N THR A 136 -11.11 -4.09 -2.92
CA THR A 136 -10.37 -3.25 -3.88
C THR A 136 -10.09 -3.99 -5.19
N LEU A 137 -9.72 -5.28 -5.10
CA LEU A 137 -9.53 -6.10 -6.30
C LEU A 137 -10.84 -6.35 -7.03
N ALA A 138 -11.94 -6.57 -6.30
CA ALA A 138 -13.29 -6.65 -6.89
C ALA A 138 -13.64 -5.37 -7.66
N PHE A 139 -13.35 -4.20 -7.09
CA PHE A 139 -13.53 -2.94 -7.79
C PHE A 139 -12.65 -2.83 -9.06
N LYS A 140 -11.42 -3.32 -9.00
CA LYS A 140 -10.55 -3.33 -10.19
C LYS A 140 -11.04 -4.30 -11.27
N LEU A 141 -11.73 -5.38 -10.90
CA LEU A 141 -12.30 -6.37 -11.82
C LEU A 141 -13.60 -5.89 -12.46
N ALA A 142 -14.49 -5.24 -11.72
CA ALA A 142 -15.84 -4.85 -12.14
C ALA A 142 -16.03 -3.34 -12.37
N GLY A 143 -15.07 -2.50 -11.97
CA GLY A 143 -15.28 -1.05 -11.98
C GLY A 143 -16.35 -0.61 -10.97
N ASP A 144 -17.06 0.47 -11.29
CA ASP A 144 -18.10 1.05 -10.44
C ASP A 144 -19.31 0.11 -10.26
N GLU A 145 -19.51 -0.86 -11.15
CA GLU A 145 -20.59 -1.85 -11.08
C GLU A 145 -20.53 -2.69 -9.79
N VAL A 146 -19.35 -2.84 -9.18
CA VAL A 146 -19.22 -3.56 -7.90
C VAL A 146 -20.16 -3.03 -6.81
N GLN A 147 -20.42 -1.71 -6.79
CA GLN A 147 -21.30 -1.10 -5.79
C GLN A 147 -22.77 -1.50 -6.01
N GLN A 148 -23.19 -1.63 -7.27
CA GLN A 148 -24.51 -2.14 -7.61
C GLN A 148 -24.60 -3.64 -7.31
N HIS A 149 -23.59 -4.43 -7.70
CA HIS A 149 -23.56 -5.88 -7.45
C HIS A 149 -23.60 -6.20 -5.95
N VAL A 150 -22.92 -5.43 -5.11
CA VAL A 150 -22.99 -5.56 -3.63
C VAL A 150 -24.43 -5.46 -3.12
N ARG A 151 -25.24 -4.57 -3.70
CA ARG A 151 -26.61 -4.29 -3.26
C ARG A 151 -27.66 -5.22 -3.85
N GLU A 152 -27.48 -5.59 -5.11
CA GLU A 152 -28.49 -6.32 -5.88
C GLU A 152 -28.18 -7.83 -6.00
N HIS A 153 -26.89 -8.21 -5.95
CA HIS A 153 -26.39 -9.57 -6.16
C HIS A 153 -25.36 -9.99 -5.09
N PRO A 154 -25.67 -9.81 -3.79
CA PRO A 154 -24.70 -10.01 -2.70
C PRO A 154 -24.10 -11.42 -2.65
N GLU A 155 -24.89 -12.47 -2.97
CA GLU A 155 -24.40 -13.85 -2.94
C GLU A 155 -23.32 -14.13 -3.98
N ASP A 156 -23.43 -13.55 -5.18
CA ASP A 156 -22.44 -13.70 -6.25
C ASP A 156 -21.14 -12.96 -5.88
N VAL A 157 -21.28 -11.73 -5.36
CA VAL A 157 -20.12 -10.94 -4.87
C VAL A 157 -19.41 -11.66 -3.73
N HIS A 158 -20.12 -12.25 -2.78
CA HIS A 158 -19.53 -13.05 -1.70
C HIS A 158 -18.71 -14.23 -2.23
N PHE A 159 -19.18 -14.90 -3.28
CA PHE A 159 -18.44 -15.99 -3.91
C PHE A 159 -17.13 -15.49 -4.52
N GLY A 160 -17.19 -14.41 -5.31
CA GLY A 160 -16.01 -13.78 -5.90
C GLY A 160 -15.01 -13.29 -4.84
N LEU A 161 -15.49 -12.59 -3.82
CA LEU A 161 -14.64 -12.08 -2.74
C LEU A 161 -13.94 -13.18 -1.95
N ALA A 162 -14.59 -14.34 -1.74
CA ALA A 162 -13.94 -15.48 -1.09
C ALA A 162 -12.76 -16.00 -1.91
N THR A 163 -12.94 -16.14 -3.23
CA THR A 163 -11.88 -16.56 -4.17
C THR A 163 -10.74 -15.54 -4.23
N ILE A 164 -11.07 -14.25 -4.27
CA ILE A 164 -10.08 -13.16 -4.29
C ILE A 164 -9.30 -13.15 -2.96
N ALA A 165 -9.97 -13.28 -1.82
CA ALA A 165 -9.33 -13.31 -0.50
C ALA A 165 -8.36 -14.48 -0.36
N GLU A 166 -8.74 -15.69 -0.81
CA GLU A 166 -7.85 -16.85 -0.83
C GLU A 166 -6.59 -16.57 -1.66
N THR A 167 -6.76 -16.07 -2.88
CA THR A 167 -5.64 -15.72 -3.76
C THR A 167 -4.73 -14.67 -3.12
N THR A 168 -5.31 -13.61 -2.55
CA THR A 168 -4.57 -12.50 -1.93
C THR A 168 -3.78 -12.98 -0.71
N ALA A 169 -4.38 -13.81 0.15
CA ALA A 169 -3.69 -14.38 1.31
C ALA A 169 -2.50 -15.25 0.88
N ARG A 170 -2.70 -16.16 -0.08
CA ARG A 170 -1.63 -17.02 -0.61
C ARG A 170 -0.51 -16.21 -1.26
N PHE A 171 -0.84 -15.19 -2.04
CA PHE A 171 0.15 -14.31 -2.65
C PHE A 171 0.94 -13.53 -1.60
N GLY A 172 0.27 -12.99 -0.58
CA GLY A 172 0.97 -12.31 0.52
C GLY A 172 1.94 -13.23 1.26
N GLY A 173 1.54 -14.48 1.56
CA GLY A 173 2.43 -15.49 2.15
C GLY A 173 3.62 -15.83 1.24
N ALA A 174 3.38 -15.96 -0.06
CA ALA A 174 4.46 -16.19 -1.05
C ALA A 174 5.41 -15.00 -1.14
N ALA A 175 4.91 -13.76 -1.03
CA ALA A 175 5.73 -12.55 -1.00
C ALA A 175 6.66 -12.51 0.23
N LEU A 176 6.15 -12.90 1.40
CA LEU A 176 6.98 -13.05 2.60
C LEU A 176 8.05 -14.13 2.41
N ALA A 177 7.70 -15.27 1.82
CA ALA A 177 8.66 -16.33 1.50
C ALA A 177 9.70 -15.92 0.47
N ALA A 178 9.34 -15.04 -0.49
CA ALA A 178 10.26 -14.49 -1.49
C ALA A 178 11.21 -13.42 -0.91
N GLY A 179 11.02 -12.97 0.33
CA GLY A 179 11.93 -12.06 1.03
C GLY A 179 11.36 -10.70 1.42
N ALA A 180 10.06 -10.46 1.26
CA ALA A 180 9.42 -9.32 1.90
C ALA A 180 9.41 -9.50 3.43
N ASP A 181 9.63 -8.42 4.18
CA ASP A 181 9.53 -8.44 5.64
C ASP A 181 8.10 -8.28 6.11
N GLY A 182 7.24 -7.72 5.27
CA GLY A 182 5.86 -7.44 5.59
C GLY A 182 5.06 -6.98 4.38
N VAL A 183 3.87 -6.45 4.65
CA VAL A 183 2.92 -6.03 3.61
C VAL A 183 2.36 -4.64 3.86
N PHE A 184 2.09 -3.94 2.78
CA PHE A 184 1.32 -2.71 2.74
C PHE A 184 -0.04 -3.05 2.13
N PHE A 185 -1.05 -3.23 2.99
CA PHE A 185 -2.38 -3.69 2.63
C PHE A 185 -3.29 -2.50 2.33
N ALA A 186 -3.59 -2.28 1.06
CA ALA A 186 -4.28 -1.09 0.58
C ALA A 186 -5.78 -1.34 0.36
N THR A 187 -6.62 -0.58 1.08
CA THR A 187 -8.06 -0.54 0.88
C THR A 187 -8.44 0.76 0.17
N GLN A 188 -9.16 0.66 -0.93
CA GLN A 188 -9.59 1.83 -1.72
C GLN A 188 -11.09 2.13 -1.58
N LEU A 189 -11.87 1.19 -1.02
CA LEU A 189 -13.32 1.33 -0.85
C LEU A 189 -13.76 1.56 0.60
N ALA A 190 -12.83 1.61 1.55
CA ALA A 190 -13.10 1.85 2.98
C ALA A 190 -13.44 3.32 3.25
N ARG A 191 -14.42 3.89 2.52
CA ARG A 191 -14.78 5.31 2.59
C ARG A 191 -16.27 5.56 2.33
N SER A 192 -16.82 6.55 3.03
CA SER A 192 -18.25 6.86 3.05
C SER A 192 -18.81 7.40 1.73
N SER A 193 -17.95 7.86 0.82
CA SER A 193 -18.34 8.31 -0.52
C SER A 193 -18.71 7.16 -1.47
N LEU A 194 -18.32 5.92 -1.17
CA LEU A 194 -18.56 4.74 -2.02
C LEU A 194 -19.50 3.72 -1.39
N LEU A 195 -19.37 3.46 -0.10
CA LEU A 195 -20.14 2.44 0.62
C LEU A 195 -20.60 2.98 1.97
N THR A 196 -21.67 2.41 2.52
CA THR A 196 -21.99 2.60 3.93
C THR A 196 -21.02 1.82 4.82
N ALA A 197 -20.98 2.14 6.11
CA ALA A 197 -20.12 1.40 7.04
C ALA A 197 -20.54 -0.07 7.14
N GLU A 198 -21.85 -0.35 7.09
CA GLU A 198 -22.42 -1.68 7.11
C GLU A 198 -22.05 -2.48 5.85
N GLU A 199 -22.18 -1.85 4.67
CA GLU A 199 -21.76 -2.47 3.39
C GLU A 199 -20.25 -2.80 3.42
N TYR A 200 -19.43 -1.88 3.93
CA TYR A 200 -18.00 -2.16 4.04
C TYR A 200 -17.68 -3.25 5.07
N GLN A 201 -18.38 -3.30 6.17
CA GLN A 201 -18.23 -4.35 7.17
C GLN A 201 -18.52 -5.74 6.58
N GLU A 202 -19.57 -5.87 5.78
CA GLU A 202 -19.99 -7.13 5.18
C GLU A 202 -19.09 -7.57 4.03
N PHE A 203 -18.77 -6.66 3.11
CA PHE A 203 -18.07 -6.98 1.86
C PHE A 203 -16.58 -6.63 1.87
N GLY A 204 -16.13 -5.71 2.73
CA GLY A 204 -14.72 -5.33 2.90
C GLY A 204 -14.09 -6.00 4.12
N GLU A 205 -14.45 -5.53 5.33
CA GLU A 205 -13.81 -5.94 6.60
C GLU A 205 -13.79 -7.47 6.77
N ARG A 206 -14.88 -8.14 6.47
CA ARG A 206 -14.98 -9.60 6.55
C ARG A 206 -13.89 -10.34 5.77
N TYR A 207 -13.61 -9.90 4.55
CA TYR A 207 -12.62 -10.54 3.66
C TYR A 207 -11.21 -10.02 3.90
N ASP A 208 -11.08 -8.77 4.31
CA ASP A 208 -9.81 -8.19 4.74
C ASP A 208 -9.25 -8.96 5.94
N LEU A 209 -10.10 -9.30 6.93
CA LEU A 209 -9.69 -10.07 8.11
C LEU A 209 -9.19 -11.47 7.76
N ILE A 210 -9.78 -12.17 6.79
CA ILE A 210 -9.28 -13.47 6.32
C ILE A 210 -7.82 -13.35 5.85
N VAL A 211 -7.52 -12.31 5.05
CA VAL A 211 -6.17 -12.08 4.54
C VAL A 211 -5.22 -11.64 5.66
N LEU A 212 -5.64 -10.69 6.47
CA LEU A 212 -4.80 -10.09 7.50
C LEU A 212 -4.47 -11.07 8.63
N GLU A 213 -5.43 -11.89 9.09
CA GLU A 213 -5.18 -12.93 10.09
C GLU A 213 -4.15 -13.97 9.60
N TYR A 214 -4.25 -14.36 8.34
CA TYR A 214 -3.26 -15.26 7.74
C TYR A 214 -1.87 -14.63 7.68
N LEU A 215 -1.75 -13.36 7.28
CA LEU A 215 -0.47 -12.67 7.15
C LEU A 215 0.16 -12.33 8.48
N THR A 216 -0.62 -11.87 9.46
CA THR A 216 -0.11 -11.52 10.80
C THR A 216 0.32 -12.74 11.62
N SER A 217 -0.06 -13.95 11.22
CA SER A 217 0.52 -15.17 11.76
C SER A 217 1.98 -15.42 11.31
N GLN A 218 2.45 -14.68 10.29
CA GLN A 218 3.76 -14.87 9.66
C GLN A 218 4.69 -13.66 9.80
N THR A 219 4.15 -12.45 10.00
CA THR A 219 4.92 -11.23 10.15
C THR A 219 4.22 -10.21 11.06
N ASP A 220 5.03 -9.46 11.83
CA ASP A 220 4.58 -8.31 12.62
C ASP A 220 4.59 -6.99 11.82
N LEU A 221 5.02 -7.00 10.57
CA LEU A 221 5.16 -5.79 9.77
C LEU A 221 4.00 -5.70 8.74
N VAL A 222 2.84 -5.28 9.23
CA VAL A 222 1.62 -5.12 8.41
C VAL A 222 1.10 -3.70 8.53
N VAL A 223 1.11 -2.96 7.42
CA VAL A 223 0.61 -1.59 7.32
C VAL A 223 -0.75 -1.61 6.61
N LEU A 224 -1.79 -1.13 7.28
CA LEU A 224 -3.09 -0.86 6.64
C LEU A 224 -3.04 0.51 5.96
N HIS A 225 -3.42 0.58 4.69
CA HIS A 225 -3.60 1.87 4.01
C HIS A 225 -5.07 2.11 3.67
N LEU A 226 -5.60 3.21 4.18
CA LEU A 226 -6.95 3.71 3.90
C LEU A 226 -6.85 4.82 2.86
N HIS A 227 -7.30 4.55 1.64
CA HIS A 227 -7.13 5.46 0.50
C HIS A 227 -8.29 6.42 0.33
N GLY A 228 -7.97 7.69 0.07
CA GLY A 228 -8.93 8.75 -0.26
C GLY A 228 -9.46 9.50 0.95
N ASP A 229 -10.56 10.20 0.73
CA ASP A 229 -11.26 11.02 1.72
C ASP A 229 -12.41 10.28 2.41
N GLY A 230 -12.86 10.78 3.56
CA GLY A 230 -14.00 10.21 4.28
C GLY A 230 -13.82 8.74 4.69
N VAL A 231 -12.58 8.34 4.96
CA VAL A 231 -12.22 6.95 5.28
C VAL A 231 -12.81 6.49 6.61
N PHE A 232 -13.13 5.21 6.70
CA PHE A 232 -13.56 4.56 7.94
C PHE A 232 -12.35 4.29 8.85
N PHE A 233 -11.75 5.36 9.39
CA PHE A 233 -10.48 5.27 10.12
C PHE A 233 -10.52 4.29 11.31
N ASP A 234 -11.64 4.14 11.98
CA ASP A 234 -11.77 3.29 13.16
C ASP A 234 -11.61 1.79 12.87
N LEU A 235 -11.67 1.37 11.59
CA LEU A 235 -11.29 0.02 11.16
C LEU A 235 -9.91 -0.40 11.65
N VAL A 236 -8.96 0.54 11.77
CA VAL A 236 -7.61 0.25 12.25
C VAL A 236 -7.60 -0.43 13.63
N ASN A 237 -8.63 -0.20 14.46
CA ASN A 237 -8.73 -0.80 15.78
C ASN A 237 -9.26 -2.23 15.75
N ASN A 238 -9.99 -2.60 14.70
CA ASN A 238 -10.51 -3.96 14.48
C ASN A 238 -9.51 -4.86 13.75
N TYR A 239 -8.59 -4.26 12.98
CA TYR A 239 -7.65 -5.01 12.16
C TYR A 239 -6.38 -5.39 12.95
N PRO A 240 -5.84 -6.61 12.76
CA PRO A 240 -4.63 -7.09 13.43
C PRO A 240 -3.34 -6.50 12.80
N VAL A 241 -3.35 -5.23 12.44
CA VAL A 241 -2.23 -4.53 11.79
C VAL A 241 -1.35 -3.82 12.81
N THR A 242 -0.11 -3.51 12.45
CA THR A 242 0.86 -2.83 13.33
C THR A 242 0.99 -1.35 13.05
N ALA A 243 0.65 -0.91 11.84
CA ALA A 243 0.63 0.50 11.47
C ALA A 243 -0.54 0.85 10.55
N VAL A 244 -0.83 2.14 10.45
CA VAL A 244 -1.84 2.69 9.55
C VAL A 244 -1.25 3.84 8.71
N SER A 245 -1.64 3.87 7.44
CA SER A 245 -1.37 4.93 6.47
C SER A 245 -2.69 5.45 5.91
N TRP A 246 -2.83 6.75 5.76
CA TRP A 246 -4.01 7.40 5.17
C TRP A 246 -3.63 8.80 4.67
N HIS A 247 -4.56 9.49 4.04
CA HIS A 247 -4.37 10.85 3.53
C HIS A 247 -4.52 11.89 4.65
N ASP A 248 -3.61 11.87 5.65
CA ASP A 248 -3.68 12.66 6.89
C ASP A 248 -3.67 14.18 6.68
N ARG A 249 -3.23 14.63 5.49
CA ARG A 249 -3.23 16.05 5.11
C ARG A 249 -4.50 16.49 4.42
N GLU A 250 -5.31 15.54 3.93
CA GLU A 250 -6.53 15.80 3.18
C GLU A 250 -7.79 15.43 3.97
N THR A 251 -7.73 14.39 4.81
CA THR A 251 -8.88 13.86 5.55
C THR A 251 -8.57 13.59 7.02
N SER A 252 -9.62 13.66 7.86
CA SER A 252 -9.52 13.34 9.28
C SER A 252 -9.30 11.82 9.50
N PRO A 253 -8.60 11.45 10.58
CA PRO A 253 -8.01 12.31 11.61
C PRO A 253 -6.65 12.89 11.20
N SER A 254 -6.23 13.98 11.84
CA SER A 254 -4.84 14.45 11.81
C SER A 254 -3.88 13.46 12.48
N LEU A 255 -2.57 13.59 12.26
CA LEU A 255 -1.57 12.75 12.95
C LEU A 255 -1.70 12.79 14.46
N ARG A 256 -1.92 13.98 15.04
CA ARG A 256 -2.13 14.16 16.48
C ARG A 256 -3.36 13.41 16.99
N GLU A 257 -4.47 13.49 16.28
CA GLU A 257 -5.70 12.79 16.66
C GLU A 257 -5.53 11.28 16.49
N ALA A 258 -4.95 10.83 15.38
CA ALA A 258 -4.69 9.43 15.11
C ALA A 258 -3.80 8.79 16.18
N SER A 259 -2.74 9.48 16.62
CA SER A 259 -1.83 8.98 17.66
C SER A 259 -2.52 8.72 19.02
N THR A 260 -3.67 9.35 19.25
CA THR A 260 -4.50 9.13 20.46
C THR A 260 -5.67 8.17 20.23
N ARG A 261 -6.12 7.99 18.97
CA ARG A 261 -7.26 7.12 18.62
C ARG A 261 -6.87 5.67 18.41
N THR A 262 -5.61 5.41 18.08
CA THR A 262 -5.11 4.05 17.88
C THR A 262 -3.78 3.84 18.59
N GLY A 263 -3.54 2.61 19.07
CA GLY A 263 -2.24 2.19 19.59
C GLY A 263 -1.26 1.73 18.51
N LYS A 264 -1.60 1.90 17.22
CA LYS A 264 -0.78 1.50 16.09
C LYS A 264 0.23 2.60 15.73
N ALA A 265 1.34 2.22 15.09
CA ALA A 265 2.23 3.19 14.47
C ALA A 265 1.54 3.90 13.29
N LEU A 266 2.01 5.08 12.96
CA LEU A 266 1.52 5.88 11.84
C LEU A 266 2.56 5.87 10.73
N MET A 267 2.12 5.71 9.47
CA MET A 267 2.97 5.80 8.28
C MET A 267 2.35 6.84 7.33
N ALA A 268 2.67 8.12 7.55
CA ALA A 268 2.00 9.26 6.94
C ALA A 268 2.80 10.57 7.14
N GLY A 269 2.21 11.71 6.90
CA GLY A 269 2.75 13.03 7.26
C GLY A 269 3.17 13.89 6.08
N LEU A 270 3.27 13.34 4.86
CA LEU A 270 3.64 14.07 3.66
C LEU A 270 2.48 14.08 2.66
N ASP A 271 2.19 15.25 2.14
CA ASP A 271 1.20 15.47 1.08
C ASP A 271 1.85 15.24 -0.29
N PRO A 272 1.36 14.28 -1.10
CA PRO A 272 1.88 14.06 -2.44
C PRO A 272 1.76 15.27 -3.38
N GLU A 273 0.70 16.07 -3.25
CA GLU A 273 0.52 17.29 -4.03
C GLU A 273 1.55 18.36 -3.66
N LEU A 274 1.83 18.51 -2.36
CA LEU A 274 2.87 19.42 -1.90
C LEU A 274 4.27 18.96 -2.35
N LEU A 275 4.53 17.64 -2.37
CA LEU A 275 5.79 17.08 -2.87
C LEU A 275 6.00 17.38 -4.35
N GLU A 276 4.94 17.50 -5.15
CA GLU A 276 5.02 17.84 -6.56
C GLU A 276 5.13 19.36 -6.78
N ASN A 277 4.27 20.14 -6.12
CA ASN A 277 4.02 21.54 -6.47
C ASN A 277 4.58 22.56 -5.46
N GLY A 278 5.02 22.10 -4.30
CA GLY A 278 5.54 22.94 -3.24
C GLY A 278 7.01 23.29 -3.39
N SER A 279 7.51 24.14 -2.49
CA SER A 279 8.93 24.46 -2.35
C SER A 279 9.62 23.50 -1.34
N PRO A 280 10.95 23.32 -1.42
CA PRO A 280 11.73 22.57 -0.44
C PRO A 280 11.51 23.03 1.00
N GLU A 281 11.33 24.34 1.22
CA GLU A 281 11.09 24.92 2.54
C GLU A 281 9.71 24.51 3.11
N GLU A 282 8.66 24.53 2.29
CA GLU A 282 7.32 24.10 2.70
C GLU A 282 7.30 22.61 3.04
N ILE A 283 7.98 21.78 2.26
CA ILE A 283 8.13 20.35 2.49
C ILE A 283 8.87 20.07 3.78
N ALA A 284 9.99 20.75 4.03
CA ALA A 284 10.73 20.63 5.28
C ALA A 284 9.86 21.04 6.49
N GLN A 285 9.05 22.10 6.35
CA GLN A 285 8.11 22.53 7.40
C GLN A 285 7.02 21.48 7.65
N GLN A 286 6.49 20.85 6.60
CA GLN A 286 5.49 19.79 6.74
C GLN A 286 6.06 18.55 7.42
N ALA A 287 7.27 18.13 7.06
CA ALA A 287 7.97 17.00 7.68
C ALA A 287 8.21 17.27 9.19
N GLN A 288 8.68 18.46 9.54
CA GLN A 288 8.84 18.87 10.94
C GLN A 288 7.51 18.98 11.68
N ASP A 289 6.45 19.41 11.00
CA ASP A 289 5.10 19.44 11.58
C ASP A 289 4.59 18.03 11.92
N ALA A 290 4.80 17.05 11.04
CA ALA A 290 4.46 15.65 11.31
C ALA A 290 5.20 15.13 12.56
N GLN A 291 6.48 15.45 12.70
CA GLN A 291 7.26 15.12 13.90
C GLN A 291 6.69 15.78 15.15
N ARG A 292 6.32 17.07 15.09
CA ARG A 292 5.72 17.78 16.23
C ARG A 292 4.37 17.20 16.65
N GLN A 293 3.55 16.79 15.70
CA GLN A 293 2.21 16.26 15.97
C GLN A 293 2.25 14.94 16.74
N THR A 294 3.26 14.10 16.50
CA THR A 294 3.44 12.77 17.13
C THR A 294 4.46 12.77 18.26
N GLY A 295 5.15 13.90 18.47
CA GLY A 295 6.30 13.95 19.40
C GLY A 295 7.49 13.09 18.94
N GLY A 296 7.55 12.72 17.66
CA GLY A 296 8.59 11.89 17.08
C GLY A 296 8.53 10.42 17.49
N ILE A 297 7.38 9.96 18.00
CA ILE A 297 7.19 8.57 18.47
C ILE A 297 6.09 7.90 17.64
N GLY A 298 6.34 6.65 17.26
CA GLY A 298 5.35 5.84 16.56
C GLY A 298 5.03 6.36 15.14
N LEU A 299 5.95 7.10 14.51
CA LEU A 299 5.78 7.65 13.16
C LEU A 299 6.88 7.16 12.24
N ILE A 300 6.50 6.65 11.08
CA ILE A 300 7.30 6.53 9.88
C ILE A 300 6.87 7.67 8.96
N LEU A 301 7.76 8.60 8.66
CA LEU A 301 7.45 9.73 7.78
C LEU A 301 7.31 9.21 6.35
N ALA A 302 6.14 9.38 5.78
CA ALA A 302 5.79 8.84 4.47
C ALA A 302 4.75 9.69 3.76
N PRO A 303 4.67 9.63 2.42
CA PRO A 303 3.57 10.24 1.69
C PRO A 303 2.26 9.49 1.94
N ALA A 304 1.16 10.23 1.90
CA ALA A 304 -0.18 9.67 2.05
C ALA A 304 -0.54 8.66 0.94
N CYS A 305 0.02 8.86 -0.26
CA CYS A 305 -0.16 7.99 -1.43
C CYS A 305 1.13 7.95 -2.26
N VAL A 306 1.07 7.42 -3.47
CA VAL A 306 2.18 7.44 -4.43
C VAL A 306 2.60 8.87 -4.74
N ILE A 307 3.89 9.12 -4.75
CA ILE A 307 4.45 10.40 -5.17
C ILE A 307 4.23 10.55 -6.68
N PRO A 308 3.70 11.70 -7.15
CA PRO A 308 3.60 11.97 -8.57
C PRO A 308 4.97 11.86 -9.27
N PRO A 309 5.02 11.29 -10.48
CA PRO A 309 6.29 11.12 -11.19
C PRO A 309 7.03 12.42 -11.49
N GLU A 310 6.32 13.52 -11.56
CA GLU A 310 6.84 14.87 -11.87
C GLU A 310 7.37 15.63 -10.64
N ALA A 311 7.24 15.04 -9.44
CA ALA A 311 7.76 15.65 -8.22
C ALA A 311 9.28 15.94 -8.34
N PRO A 312 9.71 17.20 -8.11
CA PRO A 312 11.11 17.60 -8.24
C PRO A 312 12.02 16.82 -7.27
N GLU A 313 13.21 16.45 -7.72
CA GLU A 313 14.19 15.74 -6.87
C GLU A 313 14.57 16.55 -5.63
N GLU A 314 14.68 17.86 -5.75
CA GLU A 314 14.98 18.77 -4.63
C GLU A 314 13.92 18.73 -3.55
N ASN A 315 12.64 18.51 -3.92
CA ASN A 315 11.53 18.37 -2.99
C ASN A 315 11.64 17.07 -2.19
N LEU A 316 11.96 15.96 -2.86
CA LEU A 316 12.16 14.68 -2.18
C LEU A 316 13.42 14.69 -1.31
N GLN A 317 14.46 15.38 -1.73
CA GLN A 317 15.68 15.58 -0.94
C GLN A 317 15.41 16.41 0.32
N ALA A 318 14.54 17.44 0.24
CA ALA A 318 14.16 18.25 1.40
C ALA A 318 13.51 17.45 2.54
N VAL A 319 12.72 16.39 2.20
CA VAL A 319 12.17 15.46 3.21
C VAL A 319 13.30 14.81 4.01
N VAL A 320 14.30 14.31 3.30
CA VAL A 320 15.42 13.58 3.90
C VAL A 320 16.28 14.50 4.77
N GLU A 321 16.58 15.69 4.26
CA GLU A 321 17.40 16.68 4.97
C GLU A 321 16.71 17.19 6.23
N ALA A 322 15.39 17.42 6.18
CA ALA A 322 14.63 17.89 7.34
C ALA A 322 14.66 16.91 8.55
N MET A 323 14.89 15.61 8.31
CA MET A 323 14.95 14.59 9.35
C MET A 323 16.36 14.22 9.79
N ARG A 324 17.39 14.78 9.18
CA ARG A 324 18.80 14.52 9.54
C ARG A 324 19.41 15.58 10.48
N ILE A 325 18.65 16.66 10.73
CA ILE A 325 19.03 17.73 11.66
C ILE A 325 18.57 17.34 13.08
#